data_33332d83ebefa75a371e98934536797f
#
_entry.id   33332d83ebefa75a371e98934536797f
#
_cell.length_a   1.000
_cell.length_b   1.000
_cell.length_c   1.000
_cell.angle_alpha   90.00
_cell.angle_beta   90.00
_cell.angle_gamma   90.00
#
_symmetry.space_group_name_H-M   'P 1'
#
loop_
_entity.id
_entity.type
_entity.pdbx_description
1 polymer ?
#
loop_
_entity_poly.entity_id
_entity_poly.type
_entity_poly.pdbx_seq_one_letter_code
_entity_poly.pdbx_strand_id
1 'polypeptide(L)'
;MLTTRLVDRFLDDSYSVETRRHVLPLTTARLTANACFRFAPPFLASISDDFGISLSRLGLALMITELAMGASPLLGSFVDRMHRRTAMTGGLLGISAAAVVAASSPNVWIFIVGILMISVAKFFFDIGLSAWVNDHVDYERRGRVIGITETSWALGLLVGVTVMGLVASQTSWRWGYAVGAGAVGLMALVIGARLDPHDVAGSVRDRNVVAAPMPRRGYLVFAAMFFLMASSQAMFVTFGSWLDDEFGYTEAGIAAVAFGLGAFELLASVTSARRTDAWGKERSAIAGAMLIIPAGVLLAVLHTQQVPGLVLLGLFLLGFEFAIVSLLPLAANLIPDAPGRGLGIVLAGGMLGRASMSVVATSTYDRFGIEIPALVGASMALGMILCLVIFSRDSRS
;
A
#
# COMPACT_ATOMS: atom_id res chain seq x y z
N MET A 1 -13.63 -27.59 1.57
CA MET A 1 -14.77 -27.49 0.64
C MET A 1 -15.25 -26.06 0.35
N LEU A 2 -15.41 -25.15 1.33
CA LEU A 2 -15.82 -23.74 1.05
C LEU A 2 -14.73 -22.93 0.32
N THR A 3 -13.48 -23.11 0.70
CA THR A 3 -12.32 -22.41 0.07
C THR A 3 -12.11 -22.80 -1.39
N THR A 4 -12.32 -24.05 -1.75
CA THR A 4 -12.21 -24.51 -3.14
C THR A 4 -13.29 -23.88 -4.05
N ARG A 5 -14.53 -23.79 -3.58
CA ARG A 5 -15.64 -23.19 -4.34
C ARG A 5 -15.48 -21.67 -4.57
N LEU A 6 -14.79 -20.95 -3.67
CA LEU A 6 -14.49 -19.53 -3.86
C LEU A 6 -13.39 -19.34 -4.91
N VAL A 7 -12.32 -20.13 -4.85
CA VAL A 7 -11.23 -20.07 -5.82
C VAL A 7 -11.70 -20.42 -7.22
N ASP A 8 -12.54 -21.47 -7.36
CA ASP A 8 -13.09 -21.92 -8.65
C ASP A 8 -13.99 -20.87 -9.33
N ARG A 9 -14.49 -19.87 -8.59
CA ARG A 9 -15.20 -18.71 -9.16
C ARG A 9 -14.28 -17.67 -9.78
N PHE A 10 -13.04 -17.58 -9.32
CA PHE A 10 -12.08 -16.58 -9.75
C PHE A 10 -10.99 -17.14 -10.66
N LEU A 11 -10.63 -18.41 -10.51
CA LEU A 11 -9.62 -19.10 -11.30
C LEU A 11 -10.24 -20.38 -11.87
N ASP A 12 -10.39 -20.42 -13.19
CA ASP A 12 -10.90 -21.57 -13.94
C ASP A 12 -9.86 -22.69 -14.05
N ASP A 13 -10.22 -23.80 -14.69
CA ASP A 13 -9.37 -24.98 -14.86
C ASP A 13 -8.15 -24.75 -15.76
N SER A 14 -8.02 -23.57 -16.36
CA SER A 14 -6.85 -23.19 -17.14
C SER A 14 -5.62 -22.86 -16.30
N TYR A 15 -5.82 -22.60 -14.98
CA TYR A 15 -4.73 -22.39 -14.01
C TYR A 15 -4.29 -23.71 -13.39
N SER A 16 -2.99 -23.84 -13.11
CA SER A 16 -2.45 -25.03 -12.46
C SER A 16 -3.15 -25.28 -11.11
N VAL A 17 -3.26 -26.56 -10.73
CA VAL A 17 -3.82 -26.97 -9.43
C VAL A 17 -3.04 -26.29 -8.28
N GLU A 18 -1.74 -26.14 -8.46
CA GLU A 18 -0.86 -25.49 -7.52
C GLU A 18 -1.20 -24.01 -7.34
N THR A 19 -1.35 -23.25 -8.43
CA THR A 19 -1.76 -21.85 -8.39
C THR A 19 -3.10 -21.70 -7.69
N ARG A 20 -4.11 -22.50 -8.05
CA ARG A 20 -5.43 -22.45 -7.42
C ARG A 20 -5.39 -22.76 -5.91
N ARG A 21 -4.52 -23.68 -5.49
CA ARG A 21 -4.35 -24.07 -4.08
C ARG A 21 -3.66 -22.98 -3.24
N HIS A 22 -2.73 -22.22 -3.82
CA HIS A 22 -1.87 -21.29 -3.07
C HIS A 22 -2.30 -19.82 -3.14
N VAL A 23 -3.05 -19.38 -4.15
CA VAL A 23 -3.44 -17.96 -4.31
C VAL A 23 -4.18 -17.41 -3.09
N LEU A 24 -5.17 -18.13 -2.54
CA LEU A 24 -5.92 -17.64 -1.38
C LEU A 24 -5.06 -17.55 -0.10
N PRO A 25 -4.29 -18.59 0.29
CA PRO A 25 -3.33 -18.46 1.39
C PRO A 25 -2.34 -17.33 1.22
N LEU A 26 -1.79 -17.13 0.01
CA LEU A 26 -0.85 -16.04 -0.28
C LEU A 26 -1.52 -14.66 -0.18
N THR A 27 -2.76 -14.53 -0.68
CA THR A 27 -3.55 -13.30 -0.52
C THR A 27 -3.84 -13.00 0.94
N THR A 28 -4.18 -14.03 1.74
CA THR A 28 -4.43 -13.86 3.18
C THR A 28 -3.14 -13.48 3.93
N ALA A 29 -2.02 -14.10 3.61
CA ALA A 29 -0.72 -13.74 4.18
C ALA A 29 -0.35 -12.28 3.85
N ARG A 30 -0.58 -11.85 2.60
CA ARG A 30 -0.36 -10.46 2.20
C ARG A 30 -1.31 -9.49 2.90
N LEU A 31 -2.58 -9.87 3.14
CA LEU A 31 -3.54 -9.09 3.91
C LEU A 31 -3.00 -8.82 5.33
N THR A 32 -2.55 -9.86 6.05
CA THR A 32 -2.03 -9.69 7.40
C THR A 32 -0.75 -8.85 7.43
N ALA A 33 0.14 -9.02 6.46
CA ALA A 33 1.33 -8.20 6.28
C ALA A 33 0.97 -6.72 6.00
N ASN A 34 0.00 -6.47 5.12
CA ASN A 34 -0.52 -5.13 4.82
C ASN A 34 -1.16 -4.48 6.05
N ALA A 35 -1.89 -5.25 6.86
CA ALA A 35 -2.49 -4.75 8.09
C ALA A 35 -1.43 -4.23 9.07
N CYS A 36 -0.37 -4.99 9.35
CA CYS A 36 0.73 -4.55 10.22
C CYS A 36 1.43 -3.31 9.67
N PHE A 37 1.66 -3.25 8.36
CA PHE A 37 2.31 -2.11 7.72
C PHE A 37 1.46 -0.84 7.77
N ARG A 38 0.13 -0.97 7.61
CA ARG A 38 -0.82 0.16 7.53
C ARG A 38 -1.42 0.55 8.88
N PHE A 39 -1.05 -0.11 9.98
CA PHE A 39 -1.67 0.12 11.28
C PHE A 39 -1.28 1.45 11.91
N ALA A 40 -0.01 1.87 11.85
CA ALA A 40 0.43 3.09 12.52
C ALA A 40 -0.30 4.36 12.05
N PRO A 41 -0.47 4.65 10.74
CA PRO A 41 -1.03 5.93 10.29
C PRO A 41 -2.39 6.30 10.89
N PRO A 42 -3.41 5.43 10.97
CA PRO A 42 -4.69 5.75 11.60
C PRO A 42 -4.60 6.07 13.09
N PHE A 43 -3.62 5.50 13.80
CA PHE A 43 -3.47 5.58 15.25
C PHE A 43 -2.29 6.45 15.69
N LEU A 44 -1.82 7.36 14.83
CA LEU A 44 -0.67 8.22 15.13
C LEU A 44 -0.93 9.14 16.32
N ALA A 45 -2.15 9.61 16.54
CA ALA A 45 -2.52 10.39 17.72
C ALA A 45 -2.25 9.59 18.99
N SER A 46 -2.86 8.41 19.14
CA SER A 46 -2.66 7.55 20.32
C SER A 46 -1.19 7.16 20.54
N ILE A 47 -0.43 6.95 19.46
CA ILE A 47 1.01 6.63 19.53
C ILE A 47 1.82 7.86 19.96
N SER A 48 1.48 9.05 19.45
CA SER A 48 2.09 10.33 19.75
C SER A 48 1.93 10.66 21.24
N ASP A 49 0.71 10.52 21.75
CA ASP A 49 0.34 10.81 23.13
C ASP A 49 1.03 9.86 24.12
N ASP A 50 1.06 8.56 23.79
CA ASP A 50 1.69 7.54 24.65
C ASP A 50 3.21 7.76 24.80
N PHE A 51 3.88 8.26 23.75
CA PHE A 51 5.30 8.61 23.80
C PHE A 51 5.57 10.07 24.25
N GLY A 52 4.54 10.91 24.37
CA GLY A 52 4.68 12.33 24.72
C GLY A 52 5.47 13.13 23.66
N ILE A 53 5.28 12.84 22.38
CA ILE A 53 5.96 13.52 21.26
C ILE A 53 4.96 14.12 20.29
N SER A 54 5.38 15.11 19.49
CA SER A 54 4.53 15.70 18.46
C SER A 54 4.32 14.75 17.26
N LEU A 55 3.19 14.91 16.56
CA LEU A 55 2.87 14.16 15.34
C LEU A 55 3.96 14.34 14.27
N SER A 56 4.55 15.53 14.17
CA SER A 56 5.65 15.83 13.23
C SER A 56 6.90 14.97 13.48
N ARG A 57 7.21 14.60 14.73
CA ARG A 57 8.32 13.67 15.03
C ARG A 57 8.01 12.25 14.55
N LEU A 58 6.75 11.80 14.67
CA LEU A 58 6.33 10.53 14.08
C LEU A 58 6.32 10.59 12.55
N GLY A 59 5.99 11.74 11.96
CA GLY A 59 6.12 11.97 10.52
C GLY A 59 7.54 11.74 9.98
N LEU A 60 8.58 12.16 10.75
CA LEU A 60 9.98 11.84 10.43
C LEU A 60 10.26 10.33 10.45
N ALA A 61 9.69 9.62 11.43
CA ALA A 61 9.81 8.16 11.51
C ALA A 61 9.19 7.49 10.29
N LEU A 62 7.99 7.91 9.92
CA LEU A 62 7.31 7.39 8.71
C LEU A 62 8.10 7.72 7.43
N MET A 63 8.69 8.91 7.33
CA MET A 63 9.57 9.26 6.21
C MET A 63 10.71 8.25 6.06
N ILE A 64 11.38 7.89 7.15
CA ILE A 64 12.48 6.92 7.13
C ILE A 64 12.00 5.55 6.65
N THR A 65 10.82 5.09 7.10
CA THR A 65 10.25 3.81 6.67
C THR A 65 9.89 3.80 5.19
N GLU A 66 9.32 4.89 4.67
CA GLU A 66 8.98 5.02 3.25
C GLU A 66 10.23 5.12 2.36
N LEU A 67 11.29 5.82 2.81
CA LEU A 67 12.58 5.85 2.11
C LEU A 67 13.23 4.47 2.05
N ALA A 68 13.15 3.68 3.12
CA ALA A 68 13.66 2.31 3.14
C ALA A 68 12.91 1.43 2.11
N MET A 69 11.59 1.61 1.98
CA MET A 69 10.79 0.96 0.94
C MET A 69 11.20 1.42 -0.46
N GLY A 70 11.50 2.70 -0.65
CA GLY A 70 11.99 3.27 -1.92
C GLY A 70 13.36 2.72 -2.35
N ALA A 71 14.20 2.31 -1.40
CA ALA A 71 15.49 1.65 -1.65
C ALA A 71 15.36 0.17 -2.08
N SER A 72 14.15 -0.34 -2.13
CA SER A 72 13.82 -1.73 -2.46
C SER A 72 14.45 -2.30 -3.74
N PRO A 73 14.64 -1.56 -4.85
CA PRO A 73 15.30 -2.09 -6.04
C PRO A 73 16.73 -2.57 -5.79
N LEU A 74 17.40 -2.04 -4.77
CA LEU A 74 18.77 -2.44 -4.40
C LEU A 74 18.81 -3.85 -3.76
N LEU A 75 17.76 -4.24 -3.07
CA LEU A 75 17.63 -5.54 -2.41
C LEU A 75 17.00 -6.60 -3.30
N GLY A 76 16.36 -6.21 -4.41
CA GLY A 76 15.67 -7.14 -5.31
C GLY A 76 16.57 -8.25 -5.83
N SER A 77 17.80 -7.92 -6.23
CA SER A 77 18.78 -8.91 -6.70
C SER A 77 19.22 -9.94 -5.64
N PHE A 78 19.11 -9.58 -4.36
CA PHE A 78 19.37 -10.51 -3.25
C PHE A 78 18.21 -11.48 -3.08
N VAL A 79 16.97 -10.97 -3.09
CA VAL A 79 15.74 -11.78 -2.97
C VAL A 79 15.58 -12.74 -4.16
N ASP A 80 15.97 -12.32 -5.36
CA ASP A 80 15.92 -13.15 -6.57
C ASP A 80 16.77 -14.42 -6.46
N ARG A 81 17.80 -14.42 -5.59
CA ARG A 81 18.66 -15.59 -5.33
C ARG A 81 18.10 -16.53 -4.27
N MET A 82 17.09 -16.09 -3.51
CA MET A 82 16.49 -16.89 -2.44
C MET A 82 15.43 -17.84 -3.01
N HIS A 83 15.26 -18.98 -2.36
CA HIS A 83 14.08 -19.83 -2.60
C HIS A 83 12.80 -19.05 -2.26
N ARG A 84 11.76 -19.15 -3.10
CA ARG A 84 10.50 -18.40 -2.94
C ARG A 84 9.86 -18.61 -1.57
N ARG A 85 9.85 -19.88 -1.12
CA ARG A 85 9.40 -20.23 0.23
C ARG A 85 10.19 -19.49 1.32
N THR A 86 11.52 -19.48 1.22
CA THR A 86 12.39 -18.83 2.22
C THR A 86 12.19 -17.32 2.24
N ALA A 87 12.10 -16.67 1.08
CA ALA A 87 11.85 -15.22 0.98
C ALA A 87 10.50 -14.84 1.61
N MET A 88 9.44 -15.56 1.25
CA MET A 88 8.08 -15.26 1.76
C MET A 88 7.95 -15.61 3.25
N THR A 89 8.36 -16.79 3.67
CA THR A 89 8.27 -17.21 5.07
C THR A 89 9.16 -16.36 5.97
N GLY A 90 10.40 -16.10 5.53
CA GLY A 90 11.34 -15.24 6.25
C GLY A 90 10.83 -13.79 6.34
N GLY A 91 10.25 -13.26 5.26
CA GLY A 91 9.60 -11.95 5.26
C GLY A 91 8.44 -11.87 6.27
N LEU A 92 7.53 -12.86 6.28
CA LEU A 92 6.43 -12.91 7.25
C LEU A 92 6.92 -13.06 8.69
N LEU A 93 7.90 -13.92 8.95
CA LEU A 93 8.52 -14.04 10.29
C LEU A 93 9.19 -12.74 10.71
N GLY A 94 9.87 -12.07 9.78
CA GLY A 94 10.46 -10.76 10.00
C GLY A 94 9.40 -9.70 10.38
N ILE A 95 8.26 -9.66 9.66
CA ILE A 95 7.14 -8.75 9.99
C ILE A 95 6.58 -9.08 11.38
N SER A 96 6.36 -10.37 11.67
CA SER A 96 5.85 -10.80 12.98
C SER A 96 6.78 -10.38 14.12
N ALA A 97 8.08 -10.66 14.00
CA ALA A 97 9.08 -10.26 14.99
C ALA A 97 9.17 -8.73 15.14
N ALA A 98 9.14 -8.00 14.04
CA ALA A 98 9.17 -6.53 14.02
C ALA A 98 7.91 -5.92 14.66
N ALA A 99 6.74 -6.52 14.43
CA ALA A 99 5.49 -6.10 15.07
C ALA A 99 5.51 -6.36 16.59
N VAL A 100 6.16 -7.45 17.06
CA VAL A 100 6.43 -7.66 18.49
C VAL A 100 7.35 -6.56 19.04
N VAL A 101 8.41 -6.19 18.32
CA VAL A 101 9.30 -5.07 18.70
C VAL A 101 8.51 -3.76 18.81
N ALA A 102 7.66 -3.46 17.83
CA ALA A 102 6.79 -2.29 17.88
C ALA A 102 5.82 -2.33 19.07
N ALA A 103 5.17 -3.47 19.31
CA ALA A 103 4.24 -3.67 20.42
C ALA A 103 4.90 -3.52 21.80
N SER A 104 6.14 -4.00 21.96
CA SER A 104 6.88 -3.98 23.21
C SER A 104 7.78 -2.74 23.40
N SER A 105 7.70 -1.76 22.48
CA SER A 105 8.59 -0.60 22.46
C SER A 105 8.42 0.28 23.71
N PRO A 106 9.47 0.47 24.52
CA PRO A 106 9.43 1.33 25.71
C PRO A 106 9.61 2.81 25.38
N ASN A 107 10.04 3.14 24.16
CA ASN A 107 10.26 4.49 23.68
C ASN A 107 10.11 4.55 22.16
N VAL A 108 9.99 5.77 21.64
CA VAL A 108 9.76 6.03 20.21
C VAL A 108 10.87 5.49 19.30
N TRP A 109 12.12 5.44 19.75
CA TRP A 109 13.23 4.97 18.91
C TRP A 109 13.12 3.48 18.61
N ILE A 110 12.75 2.67 19.62
CA ILE A 110 12.50 1.22 19.42
C ILE A 110 11.25 1.01 18.58
N PHE A 111 10.23 1.84 18.74
CA PHE A 111 9.05 1.82 17.87
C PHE A 111 9.45 2.12 16.40
N ILE A 112 10.26 3.15 16.16
CA ILE A 112 10.78 3.47 14.82
C ILE A 112 11.53 2.29 14.21
N VAL A 113 12.39 1.64 14.98
CA VAL A 113 13.10 0.44 14.53
C VAL A 113 12.10 -0.68 14.19
N GLY A 114 11.07 -0.88 15.00
CA GLY A 114 10.03 -1.87 14.75
C GLY A 114 9.31 -1.63 13.41
N ILE A 115 8.79 -0.42 13.18
CA ILE A 115 8.08 -0.09 11.94
C ILE A 115 8.99 -0.09 10.70
N LEU A 116 10.26 0.29 10.84
CA LEU A 116 11.26 0.16 9.79
C LEU A 116 11.52 -1.30 9.43
N MET A 117 11.68 -2.16 10.44
CA MET A 117 11.85 -3.60 10.23
C MET A 117 10.61 -4.23 9.58
N ILE A 118 9.38 -3.81 9.95
CA ILE A 118 8.15 -4.24 9.27
C ILE A 118 8.23 -3.92 7.77
N SER A 119 8.63 -2.69 7.42
CA SER A 119 8.74 -2.23 6.03
C SER A 119 9.74 -3.06 5.23
N VAL A 120 10.93 -3.28 5.79
CA VAL A 120 11.99 -4.08 5.15
C VAL A 120 11.57 -5.54 5.00
N ALA A 121 11.03 -6.14 6.05
CA ALA A 121 10.59 -7.55 6.01
C ALA A 121 9.42 -7.75 5.04
N LYS A 122 8.49 -6.80 4.98
CA LYS A 122 7.39 -6.81 4.01
C LYS A 122 7.90 -6.79 2.57
N PHE A 123 8.94 -6.04 2.31
CA PHE A 123 9.57 -6.03 0.99
C PHE A 123 10.07 -7.42 0.56
N PHE A 124 10.72 -8.18 1.44
CA PHE A 124 11.14 -9.55 1.15
C PHE A 124 9.95 -10.44 0.81
N PHE A 125 8.86 -10.31 1.55
CA PHE A 125 7.63 -11.05 1.29
C PHE A 125 7.01 -10.67 -0.07
N ASP A 126 6.85 -9.38 -0.37
CA ASP A 126 6.19 -8.91 -1.60
C ASP A 126 6.97 -9.27 -2.86
N ILE A 127 8.32 -9.19 -2.83
CA ILE A 127 9.15 -9.66 -3.95
C ILE A 127 9.07 -11.17 -4.09
N GLY A 128 9.15 -11.91 -2.98
CA GLY A 128 9.02 -13.35 -2.99
C GLY A 128 7.69 -13.80 -3.61
N LEU A 129 6.58 -13.14 -3.24
CA LEU A 129 5.26 -13.38 -3.79
C LEU A 129 5.19 -13.06 -5.29
N SER A 130 5.70 -11.90 -5.69
CA SER A 130 5.73 -11.50 -7.11
C SER A 130 6.54 -12.46 -7.96
N ALA A 131 7.68 -12.90 -7.43
CA ALA A 131 8.52 -13.88 -8.10
C ALA A 131 7.84 -15.26 -8.18
N TRP A 132 7.15 -15.70 -7.12
CA TRP A 132 6.38 -16.94 -7.13
C TRP A 132 5.28 -16.90 -8.21
N VAL A 133 4.52 -15.81 -8.31
CA VAL A 133 3.51 -15.63 -9.37
C VAL A 133 4.15 -15.69 -10.76
N ASN A 134 5.32 -15.10 -10.94
CA ASN A 134 6.05 -15.14 -12.21
C ASN A 134 6.54 -16.54 -12.58
N ASP A 135 6.86 -17.37 -11.61
CA ASP A 135 7.36 -18.73 -11.84
C ASP A 135 6.23 -19.72 -12.11
N HIS A 136 5.03 -19.53 -11.51
CA HIS A 136 3.92 -20.51 -11.54
C HIS A 136 2.74 -20.11 -12.45
N VAL A 137 2.73 -18.89 -13.01
CA VAL A 137 1.63 -18.40 -13.82
C VAL A 137 2.13 -17.88 -15.16
N ASP A 138 1.56 -18.36 -16.26
CA ASP A 138 1.87 -17.90 -17.61
C ASP A 138 1.64 -16.40 -17.74
N TYR A 139 2.51 -15.72 -18.50
CA TYR A 139 2.51 -14.27 -18.65
C TYR A 139 1.12 -13.68 -18.98
N GLU A 140 0.39 -14.34 -19.90
CA GLU A 140 -0.93 -13.90 -20.36
C GLU A 140 -2.01 -13.94 -19.25
N ARG A 141 -1.79 -14.76 -18.23
CA ARG A 141 -2.76 -15.02 -17.13
C ARG A 141 -2.37 -14.38 -15.81
N ARG A 142 -1.15 -13.84 -15.69
CA ARG A 142 -0.62 -13.23 -14.44
C ARG A 142 -1.49 -12.10 -13.93
N GLY A 143 -2.04 -11.27 -14.83
CA GLY A 143 -2.85 -10.12 -14.45
C GLY A 143 -4.01 -10.47 -13.52
N ARG A 144 -4.65 -11.62 -13.72
CA ARG A 144 -5.77 -12.05 -12.87
C ARG A 144 -5.31 -12.48 -11.47
N VAL A 145 -4.21 -13.22 -11.37
CA VAL A 145 -3.65 -13.65 -10.09
C VAL A 145 -3.11 -12.45 -9.31
N ILE A 146 -2.40 -11.53 -9.98
CA ILE A 146 -1.94 -10.28 -9.39
C ILE A 146 -3.15 -9.46 -8.90
N GLY A 147 -4.22 -9.33 -9.70
CA GLY A 147 -5.44 -8.63 -9.29
C GLY A 147 -6.06 -9.20 -8.02
N ILE A 148 -6.10 -10.54 -7.88
CA ILE A 148 -6.59 -11.20 -6.67
C ILE A 148 -5.68 -10.88 -5.48
N THR A 149 -4.37 -10.99 -5.64
CA THR A 149 -3.42 -10.69 -4.54
C THR A 149 -3.40 -9.22 -4.16
N GLU A 150 -3.64 -8.30 -5.11
CA GLU A 150 -3.73 -6.85 -4.83
C GLU A 150 -4.98 -6.48 -4.01
N THR A 151 -6.08 -7.25 -4.07
CA THR A 151 -7.22 -7.00 -3.18
C THR A 151 -6.85 -7.06 -1.69
N SER A 152 -5.75 -7.75 -1.35
CA SER A 152 -5.21 -7.78 0.00
C SER A 152 -4.80 -6.41 0.54
N TRP A 153 -4.55 -5.43 -0.33
CA TRP A 153 -4.24 -4.06 0.09
C TRP A 153 -5.46 -3.39 0.74
N ALA A 154 -6.59 -3.35 0.03
CA ALA A 154 -7.84 -2.81 0.56
C ALA A 154 -8.38 -3.64 1.75
N LEU A 155 -8.30 -5.00 1.65
CA LEU A 155 -8.70 -5.89 2.72
C LEU A 155 -7.81 -5.76 3.98
N GLY A 156 -6.55 -5.36 3.82
CA GLY A 156 -5.64 -5.06 4.91
C GLY A 156 -6.16 -3.91 5.79
N LEU A 157 -6.69 -2.86 5.18
CA LEU A 157 -7.33 -1.76 5.90
C LEU A 157 -8.72 -2.17 6.42
N LEU A 158 -9.57 -2.67 5.51
CA LEU A 158 -10.96 -3.02 5.80
C LEU A 158 -11.11 -4.06 6.93
N VAL A 159 -10.29 -5.07 6.96
CA VAL A 159 -10.40 -6.17 7.94
C VAL A 159 -9.24 -6.11 8.94
N GLY A 160 -8.01 -6.06 8.44
CA GLY A 160 -6.83 -6.21 9.27
C GLY A 160 -6.64 -5.06 10.24
N VAL A 161 -6.53 -3.83 9.75
CA VAL A 161 -6.38 -2.63 10.60
C VAL A 161 -7.59 -2.43 11.50
N THR A 162 -8.79 -2.72 11.01
CA THR A 162 -10.03 -2.64 11.81
C THR A 162 -9.98 -3.58 13.00
N VAL A 163 -9.63 -4.85 12.80
CA VAL A 163 -9.52 -5.83 13.91
C VAL A 163 -8.44 -5.41 14.90
N MET A 164 -7.26 -5.00 14.41
CA MET A 164 -6.17 -4.50 15.25
C MET A 164 -6.59 -3.26 16.04
N GLY A 165 -7.33 -2.33 15.43
CA GLY A 165 -7.83 -1.12 16.06
C GLY A 165 -8.94 -1.38 17.09
N LEU A 166 -9.83 -2.36 16.86
CA LEU A 166 -10.81 -2.78 17.84
C LEU A 166 -10.15 -3.41 19.09
N VAL A 167 -9.06 -4.14 18.91
CA VAL A 167 -8.27 -4.62 20.06
C VAL A 167 -7.56 -3.45 20.76
N ALA A 168 -6.98 -2.53 19.99
CA ALA A 168 -6.34 -1.33 20.53
C ALA A 168 -7.30 -0.53 21.41
N SER A 169 -8.55 -0.35 21.00
CA SER A 169 -9.56 0.42 21.73
C SER A 169 -9.95 -0.17 23.09
N GLN A 170 -9.76 -1.46 23.29
CA GLN A 170 -10.05 -2.13 24.57
C GLN A 170 -8.86 -2.15 25.53
N THR A 171 -7.65 -1.83 25.01
CA THR A 171 -6.38 -1.99 25.73
C THR A 171 -5.41 -0.86 25.45
N SER A 172 -4.63 -0.98 24.38
CA SER A 172 -3.74 0.03 23.84
C SER A 172 -3.33 -0.33 22.41
N TRP A 173 -2.82 0.63 21.64
CA TRP A 173 -2.30 0.41 20.29
C TRP A 173 -1.22 -0.70 20.22
N ARG A 174 -0.50 -0.95 21.32
CA ARG A 174 0.48 -2.03 21.43
C ARG A 174 -0.12 -3.41 21.20
N TRP A 175 -1.30 -3.67 21.78
CA TRP A 175 -2.00 -4.93 21.57
C TRP A 175 -2.53 -5.08 20.15
N GLY A 176 -2.83 -3.97 19.47
CA GLY A 176 -3.11 -4.00 18.04
C GLY A 176 -1.95 -4.64 17.26
N TYR A 177 -0.72 -4.17 17.49
CA TYR A 177 0.48 -4.78 16.88
C TYR A 177 0.74 -6.21 17.35
N ALA A 178 0.47 -6.55 18.62
CA ALA A 178 0.62 -7.91 19.13
C ALA A 178 -0.32 -8.91 18.42
N VAL A 179 -1.57 -8.53 18.18
CA VAL A 179 -2.52 -9.33 17.39
C VAL A 179 -2.08 -9.44 15.93
N GLY A 180 -1.63 -8.34 15.34
CA GLY A 180 -1.05 -8.34 14.00
C GLY A 180 0.15 -9.29 13.89
N ALA A 181 1.07 -9.25 14.86
CA ALA A 181 2.23 -10.15 14.95
C ALA A 181 1.79 -11.62 14.98
N GLY A 182 0.80 -11.97 15.81
CA GLY A 182 0.25 -13.32 15.88
C GLY A 182 -0.37 -13.78 14.55
N ALA A 183 -1.14 -12.91 13.90
CA ALA A 183 -1.78 -13.20 12.62
C ALA A 183 -0.75 -13.44 11.51
N VAL A 184 0.26 -12.57 11.40
CA VAL A 184 1.34 -12.73 10.41
C VAL A 184 2.21 -13.95 10.71
N GLY A 185 2.52 -14.20 12.00
CA GLY A 185 3.26 -15.39 12.43
C GLY A 185 2.53 -16.69 12.09
N LEU A 186 1.21 -16.73 12.29
CA LEU A 186 0.39 -17.86 11.85
C LEU A 186 0.45 -18.06 10.34
N MET A 187 0.38 -16.98 9.56
CA MET A 187 0.51 -17.05 8.10
C MET A 187 1.90 -17.49 7.67
N ALA A 188 2.96 -17.11 8.38
CA ALA A 188 4.31 -17.62 8.13
C ALA A 188 4.38 -19.13 8.27
N LEU A 189 3.76 -19.70 9.31
CA LEU A 189 3.68 -21.15 9.50
C LEU A 189 2.86 -21.82 8.38
N VAL A 190 1.72 -21.24 8.01
CA VAL A 190 0.86 -21.78 6.95
C VAL A 190 1.59 -21.80 5.60
N ILE A 191 2.25 -20.71 5.23
CA ILE A 191 3.00 -20.58 3.97
C ILE A 191 4.22 -21.49 4.00
N GLY A 192 4.96 -21.52 5.12
CA GLY A 192 6.10 -22.40 5.31
C GLY A 192 5.76 -23.89 5.22
N ALA A 193 4.57 -24.30 5.66
CA ALA A 193 4.11 -25.68 5.58
C ALA A 193 3.54 -26.07 4.21
N ARG A 194 3.07 -25.10 3.41
CA ARG A 194 2.37 -25.38 2.15
C ARG A 194 3.22 -25.26 0.91
N LEU A 195 4.22 -24.37 0.91
CA LEU A 195 5.10 -24.19 -0.24
C LEU A 195 6.19 -25.24 -0.25
N ASP A 196 6.53 -25.73 -1.45
CA ASP A 196 7.59 -26.74 -1.61
C ASP A 196 8.95 -26.14 -1.22
N PRO A 197 9.73 -26.84 -0.34
CA PRO A 197 11.10 -26.45 -0.03
C PRO A 197 12.04 -26.42 -1.24
N HIS A 198 11.73 -27.22 -2.27
CA HIS A 198 12.53 -27.37 -3.48
C HIS A 198 12.03 -26.51 -4.63
N ASP A 199 11.07 -25.60 -4.36
CA ASP A 199 10.62 -24.62 -5.33
C ASP A 199 11.79 -23.71 -5.71
N VAL A 200 12.57 -24.20 -6.66
CA VAL A 200 13.83 -23.60 -7.11
C VAL A 200 13.47 -22.26 -7.75
N ALA A 201 14.24 -21.25 -7.41
CA ALA A 201 14.24 -19.99 -8.17
C ALA A 201 14.20 -20.33 -9.67
N GLY A 202 13.05 -20.04 -10.30
CA GLY A 202 12.82 -20.42 -11.70
C GLY A 202 13.99 -20.03 -12.58
N SER A 203 14.13 -20.75 -13.67
CA SER A 203 15.23 -20.70 -14.62
C SER A 203 15.89 -19.32 -14.68
N VAL A 204 17.18 -19.30 -14.45
CA VAL A 204 18.06 -18.13 -14.62
C VAL A 204 17.63 -17.41 -15.89
N ARG A 205 16.78 -16.42 -15.74
CA ARG A 205 16.43 -15.52 -16.84
C ARG A 205 17.75 -14.97 -17.34
N ASP A 206 17.97 -15.09 -18.64
CA ASP A 206 19.23 -14.72 -19.28
C ASP A 206 19.68 -13.34 -18.73
N ARG A 207 20.67 -13.35 -17.82
CA ARG A 207 21.13 -12.16 -17.08
C ARG A 207 21.82 -11.13 -17.99
N ASN A 208 21.93 -11.43 -19.27
CA ASN A 208 22.62 -10.61 -20.26
C ASN A 208 21.73 -9.66 -21.05
N VAL A 209 20.40 -9.66 -20.80
CA VAL A 209 19.55 -8.63 -21.41
C VAL A 209 19.77 -7.33 -20.66
N VAL A 210 20.63 -6.48 -21.22
CA VAL A 210 20.75 -5.08 -20.77
C VAL A 210 19.41 -4.42 -21.06
N ALA A 211 18.55 -4.34 -20.04
CA ALA A 211 17.24 -3.73 -20.19
C ALA A 211 17.41 -2.28 -20.66
N ALA A 212 16.64 -1.89 -21.66
CA ALA A 212 16.65 -0.53 -22.20
C ALA A 212 16.51 0.53 -21.09
N PRO A 213 17.17 1.68 -21.20
CA PRO A 213 16.98 2.76 -20.24
C PRO A 213 15.53 3.25 -20.28
N MET A 214 15.05 3.77 -19.15
CA MET A 214 13.72 4.37 -19.08
C MET A 214 13.58 5.50 -20.10
N PRO A 215 12.54 5.49 -20.94
CA PRO A 215 12.34 6.56 -21.92
C PRO A 215 12.13 7.90 -21.21
N ARG A 216 12.55 9.02 -21.80
CA ARG A 216 12.44 10.36 -21.20
C ARG A 216 11.03 10.67 -20.71
N ARG A 217 10.00 10.34 -21.49
CA ARG A 217 8.60 10.49 -21.09
C ARG A 217 8.19 9.65 -19.86
N GLY A 218 8.90 8.57 -19.59
CA GLY A 218 8.65 7.74 -18.40
C GLY A 218 8.90 8.47 -17.08
N TYR A 219 9.75 9.51 -17.08
CA TYR A 219 9.93 10.37 -15.91
C TYR A 219 8.69 11.20 -15.58
N LEU A 220 7.79 11.45 -16.54
CA LEU A 220 6.49 12.07 -16.26
C LEU A 220 5.57 11.10 -15.48
N VAL A 221 5.62 9.81 -15.79
CA VAL A 221 4.86 8.80 -15.04
C VAL A 221 5.46 8.60 -13.65
N PHE A 222 6.79 8.65 -13.52
CA PHE A 222 7.48 8.67 -12.22
C PHE A 222 7.02 9.86 -11.37
N ALA A 223 7.00 11.06 -11.93
CA ALA A 223 6.55 12.27 -11.25
C ALA A 223 5.03 12.20 -10.93
N ALA A 224 4.21 11.67 -11.84
CA ALA A 224 2.79 11.45 -11.58
C ALA A 224 2.56 10.52 -10.38
N MET A 225 3.33 9.43 -10.27
CA MET A 225 3.28 8.52 -9.14
C MET A 225 3.75 9.19 -7.84
N PHE A 226 4.83 9.99 -7.90
CA PHE A 226 5.28 10.79 -6.77
C PHE A 226 4.15 11.69 -6.24
N PHE A 227 3.54 12.46 -7.10
CA PHE A 227 2.46 13.38 -6.73
C PHE A 227 1.21 12.65 -6.21
N LEU A 228 0.81 11.55 -6.84
CA LEU A 228 -0.34 10.76 -6.41
C LEU A 228 -0.14 10.17 -5.02
N MET A 229 1.01 9.57 -4.78
CA MET A 229 1.34 8.97 -3.48
C MET A 229 1.55 10.03 -2.40
N ALA A 230 2.12 11.19 -2.73
CA ALA A 230 2.19 12.33 -1.83
C ALA A 230 0.78 12.82 -1.45
N SER A 231 -0.13 12.93 -2.43
CA SER A 231 -1.53 13.30 -2.19
C SER A 231 -2.20 12.39 -1.16
N SER A 232 -2.13 11.08 -1.35
CA SER A 232 -2.77 10.13 -0.42
C SER A 232 -2.13 10.13 0.96
N GLN A 233 -0.80 10.26 1.03
CA GLN A 233 -0.10 10.25 2.30
C GLN A 233 -0.50 11.44 3.19
N ALA A 234 -0.80 12.60 2.58
CA ALA A 234 -1.29 13.74 3.32
C ALA A 234 -2.51 13.42 4.18
N MET A 235 -3.44 12.63 3.64
CA MET A 235 -4.63 12.21 4.38
C MET A 235 -4.35 11.02 5.30
N PHE A 236 -3.60 10.00 4.83
CA PHE A 236 -3.36 8.79 5.61
C PHE A 236 -2.66 9.04 6.94
N VAL A 237 -1.76 10.02 7.02
CA VAL A 237 -1.01 10.30 8.26
C VAL A 237 -1.71 11.32 9.18
N THR A 238 -2.81 11.91 8.75
CA THR A 238 -3.49 12.99 9.51
C THR A 238 -4.94 12.71 9.84
N PHE A 239 -5.63 11.81 9.10
CA PHE A 239 -7.07 11.62 9.30
C PHE A 239 -7.40 11.07 10.68
N GLY A 240 -6.56 10.20 11.25
CA GLY A 240 -6.81 9.64 12.58
C GLY A 240 -6.73 10.71 13.66
N SER A 241 -5.69 11.55 13.61
CA SER A 241 -5.54 12.70 14.53
C SER A 241 -6.69 13.71 14.34
N TRP A 242 -7.09 13.99 13.11
CA TRP A 242 -8.23 14.87 12.85
C TRP A 242 -9.54 14.32 13.43
N LEU A 243 -9.79 13.03 13.35
CA LEU A 243 -10.99 12.42 13.93
C LEU A 243 -10.98 12.49 15.46
N ASP A 244 -9.83 12.34 16.07
CA ASP A 244 -9.65 12.46 17.53
C ASP A 244 -9.79 13.91 17.97
N ASP A 245 -8.99 14.82 17.42
CA ASP A 245 -8.94 16.24 17.81
C ASP A 245 -10.26 16.99 17.57
N GLU A 246 -10.93 16.76 16.42
CA GLU A 246 -12.11 17.52 16.03
C GLU A 246 -13.40 16.91 16.57
N PHE A 247 -13.48 15.58 16.66
CA PHE A 247 -14.74 14.90 16.98
C PHE A 247 -14.62 13.97 18.22
N GLY A 248 -13.46 13.86 18.85
CA GLY A 248 -13.25 13.00 20.01
C GLY A 248 -13.41 11.50 19.70
N TYR A 249 -13.03 11.06 18.50
CA TYR A 249 -13.11 9.66 18.14
C TYR A 249 -12.13 8.81 18.94
N THR A 250 -12.63 7.77 19.58
CA THR A 250 -11.80 6.73 20.18
C THR A 250 -11.16 5.85 19.10
N GLU A 251 -10.18 5.01 19.49
CA GLU A 251 -9.56 4.05 18.57
C GLU A 251 -10.60 3.13 17.90
N ALA A 252 -11.71 2.78 18.59
CA ALA A 252 -12.80 2.01 17.99
C ALA A 252 -13.51 2.80 16.88
N GLY A 253 -13.73 4.10 17.10
CA GLY A 253 -14.30 4.99 16.09
C GLY A 253 -13.38 5.12 14.87
N ILE A 254 -12.09 5.33 15.10
CA ILE A 254 -11.06 5.40 14.04
C ILE A 254 -10.99 4.07 13.28
N ALA A 255 -11.07 2.93 13.97
CA ALA A 255 -11.11 1.61 13.34
C ALA A 255 -12.36 1.43 12.46
N ALA A 256 -13.53 1.94 12.90
CA ALA A 256 -14.77 1.91 12.10
C ALA A 256 -14.65 2.79 10.84
N VAL A 257 -14.01 3.96 10.94
CA VAL A 257 -13.71 4.80 9.77
C VAL A 257 -12.73 4.09 8.85
N ALA A 258 -11.67 3.47 9.36
CA ALA A 258 -10.71 2.69 8.57
C ALA A 258 -11.40 1.54 7.81
N PHE A 259 -12.39 0.87 8.43
CA PHE A 259 -13.24 -0.10 7.74
C PHE A 259 -13.98 0.54 6.55
N GLY A 260 -14.63 1.68 6.76
CA GLY A 260 -15.32 2.40 5.70
C GLY A 260 -14.38 2.81 4.56
N LEU A 261 -13.19 3.34 4.89
CA LEU A 261 -12.17 3.72 3.90
C LEU A 261 -11.67 2.50 3.11
N GLY A 262 -11.45 1.37 3.78
CA GLY A 262 -11.10 0.12 3.11
C GLY A 262 -12.19 -0.37 2.15
N ALA A 263 -13.47 -0.14 2.47
CA ALA A 263 -14.58 -0.45 1.56
C ALA A 263 -14.56 0.48 0.31
N PHE A 264 -14.26 1.77 0.48
CA PHE A 264 -14.06 2.69 -0.64
C PHE A 264 -12.87 2.29 -1.53
N GLU A 265 -11.73 1.91 -0.93
CA GLU A 265 -10.58 1.38 -1.66
C GLU A 265 -10.94 0.12 -2.46
N LEU A 266 -11.63 -0.84 -1.85
CA LEU A 266 -12.05 -2.06 -2.54
C LEU A 266 -13.00 -1.78 -3.70
N LEU A 267 -13.97 -0.87 -3.51
CA LEU A 267 -14.90 -0.44 -4.56
C LEU A 267 -14.13 0.21 -5.72
N ALA A 268 -13.20 1.09 -5.43
CA ALA A 268 -12.37 1.77 -6.41
C ALA A 268 -11.51 0.78 -7.20
N SER A 269 -10.84 -0.16 -6.52
CA SER A 269 -10.01 -1.19 -7.13
C SER A 269 -10.82 -2.08 -8.09
N VAL A 270 -12.00 -2.56 -7.66
CA VAL A 270 -12.88 -3.38 -8.49
C VAL A 270 -13.42 -2.59 -9.69
N THR A 271 -13.77 -1.32 -9.50
CA THR A 271 -14.27 -0.45 -10.57
C THR A 271 -13.16 -0.14 -11.57
N SER A 272 -11.96 0.19 -11.10
CA SER A 272 -10.79 0.42 -11.94
C SER A 272 -10.46 -0.81 -12.78
N ALA A 273 -10.39 -2.00 -12.17
CA ALA A 273 -10.11 -3.25 -12.88
C ALA A 273 -11.11 -3.55 -14.03
N ARG A 274 -12.35 -3.07 -13.91
CA ARG A 274 -13.38 -3.26 -14.94
C ARG A 274 -13.41 -2.18 -16.01
N ARG A 275 -12.98 -0.97 -15.71
CA ARG A 275 -13.18 0.21 -16.57
C ARG A 275 -11.92 0.76 -17.20
N THR A 276 -10.75 0.53 -16.61
CA THR A 276 -9.49 1.14 -17.04
C THR A 276 -9.12 0.78 -18.47
N ASP A 277 -9.32 -0.48 -18.89
CA ASP A 277 -9.02 -0.89 -20.25
C ASP A 277 -9.96 -0.26 -21.28
N ALA A 278 -11.25 -0.08 -20.95
CA ALA A 278 -12.24 0.53 -21.83
C ALA A 278 -12.06 2.05 -21.95
N TRP A 279 -11.69 2.74 -20.88
CA TRP A 279 -11.54 4.19 -20.86
C TRP A 279 -10.13 4.67 -21.24
N GLY A 280 -9.15 3.77 -21.19
CA GLY A 280 -7.73 4.07 -21.33
C GLY A 280 -7.07 4.41 -19.99
N LYS A 281 -5.83 3.93 -19.82
CA LYS A 281 -5.11 3.97 -18.54
C LYS A 281 -4.87 5.39 -18.04
N GLU A 282 -4.40 6.29 -18.92
CA GLU A 282 -4.13 7.70 -18.60
C GLU A 282 -5.41 8.44 -18.22
N ARG A 283 -6.49 8.25 -19.00
CA ARG A 283 -7.78 8.91 -18.74
C ARG A 283 -8.39 8.44 -17.42
N SER A 284 -8.31 7.15 -17.13
CA SER A 284 -8.79 6.57 -15.88
C SER A 284 -8.03 7.11 -14.68
N ALA A 285 -6.70 7.16 -14.75
CA ALA A 285 -5.87 7.71 -13.68
C ALA A 285 -6.17 9.22 -13.46
N ILE A 286 -6.32 9.99 -14.53
CA ILE A 286 -6.72 11.41 -14.45
C ILE A 286 -8.12 11.54 -13.83
N ALA A 287 -9.09 10.72 -14.20
CA ALA A 287 -10.44 10.77 -13.64
C ALA A 287 -10.46 10.52 -12.13
N GLY A 288 -9.67 9.55 -11.64
CA GLY A 288 -9.48 9.35 -10.20
C GLY A 288 -8.88 10.58 -9.52
N ALA A 289 -7.81 11.15 -10.08
CA ALA A 289 -7.17 12.34 -9.53
C ALA A 289 -8.09 13.58 -9.56
N MET A 290 -8.94 13.71 -10.58
CA MET A 290 -9.96 14.79 -10.64
C MET A 290 -10.99 14.71 -9.52
N LEU A 291 -11.26 13.54 -8.95
CA LEU A 291 -12.14 13.40 -7.78
C LEU A 291 -11.45 13.86 -6.49
N ILE A 292 -10.12 13.66 -6.38
CA ILE A 292 -9.35 14.07 -5.21
C ILE A 292 -9.40 15.59 -4.98
N ILE A 293 -9.33 16.38 -6.06
CA ILE A 293 -9.22 17.84 -5.96
C ILE A 293 -10.44 18.45 -5.25
N PRO A 294 -11.68 18.29 -5.74
CA PRO A 294 -12.84 18.86 -5.05
C PRO A 294 -13.04 18.22 -3.67
N ALA A 295 -12.76 16.94 -3.50
CA ALA A 295 -12.87 16.27 -2.20
C ALA A 295 -11.93 16.90 -1.17
N GLY A 296 -10.65 17.15 -1.53
CA GLY A 296 -9.68 17.77 -0.63
C GLY A 296 -9.98 19.24 -0.35
N VAL A 297 -10.38 20.04 -1.37
CA VAL A 297 -10.75 21.45 -1.19
C VAL A 297 -11.99 21.58 -0.32
N LEU A 298 -13.02 20.78 -0.55
CA LEU A 298 -14.24 20.81 0.26
C LEU A 298 -13.99 20.27 1.67
N LEU A 299 -13.11 19.27 1.84
CA LEU A 299 -12.71 18.78 3.16
C LEU A 299 -12.04 19.87 3.98
N ALA A 300 -11.17 20.68 3.38
CA ALA A 300 -10.53 21.80 4.06
C ALA A 300 -11.55 22.86 4.54
N VAL A 301 -12.69 22.99 3.87
CA VAL A 301 -13.75 23.95 4.26
C VAL A 301 -14.77 23.35 5.23
N LEU A 302 -15.08 22.07 5.07
CA LEU A 302 -16.14 21.37 5.81
C LEU A 302 -15.61 20.42 6.89
N HIS A 303 -14.33 20.49 7.25
CA HIS A 303 -13.66 19.58 8.19
C HIS A 303 -14.28 19.54 9.59
N THR A 304 -14.95 20.62 10.03
CA THR A 304 -15.65 20.69 11.31
C THR A 304 -17.03 20.00 11.27
N GLN A 305 -17.49 19.59 10.10
CA GLN A 305 -18.75 18.89 9.92
C GLN A 305 -18.49 17.39 9.75
N GLN A 306 -18.86 16.60 10.77
CA GLN A 306 -18.51 15.19 10.86
C GLN A 306 -18.92 14.37 9.62
N VAL A 307 -20.21 14.39 9.23
CA VAL A 307 -20.71 13.57 8.12
C VAL A 307 -20.14 14.02 6.76
N PRO A 308 -20.20 15.32 6.39
CA PRO A 308 -19.56 15.82 5.18
C PRO A 308 -18.06 15.52 5.14
N GLY A 309 -17.34 15.73 6.24
CA GLY A 309 -15.90 15.48 6.32
C GLY A 309 -15.56 14.01 6.06
N LEU A 310 -16.29 13.07 6.68
CA LEU A 310 -16.09 11.62 6.46
C LEU A 310 -16.39 11.20 5.01
N VAL A 311 -17.46 11.73 4.42
CA VAL A 311 -17.81 11.46 3.01
C VAL A 311 -16.72 11.98 2.07
N LEU A 312 -16.23 13.19 2.31
CA LEU A 312 -15.18 13.82 1.51
C LEU A 312 -13.83 13.07 1.65
N LEU A 313 -13.48 12.64 2.85
CA LEU A 313 -12.32 11.78 3.07
C LEU A 313 -12.46 10.45 2.30
N GLY A 314 -13.63 9.82 2.35
CA GLY A 314 -13.92 8.60 1.58
C GLY A 314 -13.80 8.81 0.08
N LEU A 315 -14.36 9.91 -0.46
CA LEU A 315 -14.24 10.26 -1.89
C LEU A 315 -12.81 10.58 -2.30
N PHE A 316 -12.04 11.23 -1.43
CA PHE A 316 -10.62 11.50 -1.65
C PHE A 316 -9.84 10.18 -1.84
N LEU A 317 -10.00 9.23 -0.92
CA LEU A 317 -9.32 7.93 -0.97
C LEU A 317 -9.86 7.03 -2.10
N LEU A 318 -11.15 7.09 -2.42
CA LEU A 318 -11.71 6.42 -3.59
C LEU A 318 -11.05 6.91 -4.88
N GLY A 319 -10.91 8.24 -5.03
CA GLY A 319 -10.22 8.86 -6.17
C GLY A 319 -8.76 8.42 -6.26
N PHE A 320 -8.05 8.41 -5.13
CA PHE A 320 -6.68 7.93 -5.03
C PHE A 320 -6.54 6.48 -5.48
N GLU A 321 -7.33 5.58 -4.89
CA GLU A 321 -7.24 4.14 -5.19
C GLU A 321 -7.60 3.84 -6.65
N PHE A 322 -8.62 4.53 -7.20
CA PHE A 322 -8.96 4.40 -8.61
C PHE A 322 -7.81 4.87 -9.51
N ALA A 323 -7.15 5.98 -9.16
CA ALA A 323 -6.03 6.52 -9.91
C ALA A 323 -4.80 5.61 -9.87
N ILE A 324 -4.43 5.09 -8.68
CA ILE A 324 -3.22 4.25 -8.53
C ILE A 324 -3.37 2.92 -9.27
N VAL A 325 -4.52 2.23 -9.14
CA VAL A 325 -4.78 0.96 -9.83
C VAL A 325 -4.76 1.15 -11.35
N SER A 326 -5.24 2.30 -11.85
CA SER A 326 -5.17 2.63 -13.28
C SER A 326 -3.75 2.99 -13.76
N LEU A 327 -2.90 3.54 -12.88
CA LEU A 327 -1.56 3.97 -13.21
C LEU A 327 -0.54 2.81 -13.24
N LEU A 328 -0.73 1.76 -12.42
CA LEU A 328 0.18 0.62 -12.35
C LEU A 328 0.42 -0.08 -13.71
N PRO A 329 -0.61 -0.39 -14.53
CA PRO A 329 -0.41 -0.98 -15.84
C PRO A 329 0.31 -0.04 -16.83
N LEU A 330 0.13 1.28 -16.68
CA LEU A 330 0.86 2.26 -17.48
C LEU A 330 2.35 2.23 -17.12
N ALA A 331 2.68 2.20 -15.83
CA ALA A 331 4.04 2.10 -15.33
C ALA A 331 4.76 0.83 -15.81
N ALA A 332 4.08 -0.31 -15.79
CA ALA A 332 4.60 -1.59 -16.27
C ALA A 332 4.90 -1.58 -17.77
N ASN A 333 4.17 -0.81 -18.57
CA ASN A 333 4.35 -0.71 -20.02
C ASN A 333 5.44 0.27 -20.47
N LEU A 334 6.07 1.00 -19.56
CA LEU A 334 7.12 1.98 -19.92
C LEU A 334 8.38 1.33 -20.47
N ILE A 335 8.70 0.12 -20.04
CA ILE A 335 9.84 -0.67 -20.52
C ILE A 335 9.28 -2.05 -20.93
N PRO A 336 8.82 -2.24 -22.17
CA PRO A 336 8.14 -3.47 -22.59
C PRO A 336 8.99 -4.74 -22.38
N ASP A 337 10.30 -4.64 -22.60
CA ASP A 337 11.23 -5.77 -22.41
C ASP A 337 11.55 -6.06 -20.93
N ALA A 338 11.21 -5.14 -20.01
CA ALA A 338 11.44 -5.28 -18.60
C ALA A 338 10.32 -4.58 -17.77
N PRO A 339 9.06 -5.07 -17.82
CA PRO A 339 7.90 -4.42 -17.18
C PRO A 339 8.09 -4.22 -15.67
N GLY A 340 8.71 -5.19 -14.98
CA GLY A 340 9.00 -5.09 -13.55
C GLY A 340 9.97 -3.97 -13.20
N ARG A 341 10.94 -3.65 -14.10
CA ARG A 341 11.85 -2.52 -13.91
C ARG A 341 11.14 -1.19 -14.07
N GLY A 342 10.28 -1.06 -15.09
CA GLY A 342 9.47 0.15 -15.29
C GLY A 342 8.58 0.43 -14.09
N LEU A 343 7.85 -0.58 -13.64
CA LEU A 343 7.00 -0.51 -12.46
C LEU A 343 7.80 -0.17 -11.19
N GLY A 344 8.95 -0.84 -10.97
CA GLY A 344 9.78 -0.61 -9.79
C GLY A 344 10.32 0.81 -9.70
N ILE A 345 10.78 1.39 -10.83
CA ILE A 345 11.25 2.78 -10.87
C ILE A 345 10.10 3.74 -10.53
N VAL A 346 8.92 3.53 -11.12
CA VAL A 346 7.75 4.39 -10.89
C VAL A 346 7.27 4.29 -9.43
N LEU A 347 7.22 3.09 -8.86
CA LEU A 347 6.89 2.89 -7.45
C LEU A 347 7.89 3.55 -6.50
N ALA A 348 9.20 3.54 -6.84
CA ALA A 348 10.20 4.26 -6.06
C ALA A 348 9.89 5.78 -6.02
N GLY A 349 9.43 6.37 -7.14
CA GLY A 349 8.92 7.74 -7.16
C GLY A 349 7.77 7.95 -6.19
N GLY A 350 6.83 7.00 -6.14
CA GLY A 350 5.72 7.03 -5.20
C GLY A 350 6.16 6.98 -3.74
N MET A 351 7.16 6.13 -3.40
CA MET A 351 7.71 6.07 -2.04
C MET A 351 8.41 7.37 -1.64
N LEU A 352 9.10 8.03 -2.57
CA LEU A 352 9.66 9.37 -2.33
C LEU A 352 8.56 10.40 -2.06
N GLY A 353 7.43 10.32 -2.79
CA GLY A 353 6.26 11.16 -2.56
C GLY A 353 5.67 10.95 -1.16
N ARG A 354 5.47 9.70 -0.76
CA ARG A 354 4.99 9.36 0.60
C ARG A 354 5.96 9.83 1.67
N ALA A 355 7.25 9.56 1.49
CA ALA A 355 8.29 9.95 2.44
C ALA A 355 8.29 11.46 2.69
N SER A 356 8.33 12.27 1.63
CA SER A 356 8.32 13.73 1.75
C SER A 356 7.04 14.25 2.39
N MET A 357 5.90 13.68 2.01
CA MET A 357 4.60 14.13 2.51
C MET A 357 4.33 13.70 3.95
N SER A 358 4.90 12.60 4.44
CA SER A 358 4.80 12.21 5.85
C SER A 358 5.24 13.34 6.80
N VAL A 359 6.32 14.02 6.47
CA VAL A 359 6.82 15.15 7.26
C VAL A 359 6.00 16.42 7.02
N VAL A 360 5.73 16.74 5.75
CA VAL A 360 4.99 17.97 5.40
C VAL A 360 3.58 17.93 5.99
N ALA A 361 2.85 16.82 5.83
CA ALA A 361 1.48 16.71 6.29
C ALA A 361 1.40 16.75 7.84
N THR A 362 2.25 15.98 8.55
CA THR A 362 2.22 15.99 10.01
C THR A 362 2.65 17.34 10.59
N SER A 363 3.68 17.98 10.00
CA SER A 363 4.14 19.30 10.47
C SER A 363 3.13 20.42 10.19
N THR A 364 2.40 20.35 9.08
CA THR A 364 1.34 21.32 8.78
C THR A 364 0.10 21.04 9.61
N TYR A 365 -0.21 19.77 9.87
CA TYR A 365 -1.29 19.38 10.75
C TYR A 365 -1.09 19.91 12.18
N ASP A 366 0.09 19.72 12.78
CA ASP A 366 0.43 20.22 14.13
C ASP A 366 0.20 21.75 14.28
N ARG A 367 0.24 22.50 13.17
CA ARG A 367 0.12 23.98 13.20
C ARG A 367 -1.25 24.49 12.79
N PHE A 368 -1.91 23.81 11.86
CA PHE A 368 -3.06 24.33 11.14
C PHE A 368 -4.23 23.33 11.05
N GLY A 369 -4.12 22.14 11.69
CA GLY A 369 -5.12 21.10 11.56
C GLY A 369 -5.15 20.47 10.17
N ILE A 370 -6.28 19.80 9.84
CA ILE A 370 -6.48 19.02 8.61
C ILE A 370 -6.59 19.87 7.34
N GLU A 371 -6.89 21.16 7.47
CA GLU A 371 -7.14 22.05 6.33
C GLU A 371 -5.98 22.09 5.35
N ILE A 372 -4.76 22.32 5.87
CA ILE A 372 -3.56 22.42 5.04
C ILE A 372 -3.17 21.08 4.42
N PRO A 373 -3.10 19.95 5.16
CA PRO A 373 -2.91 18.64 4.55
C PRO A 373 -3.91 18.31 3.42
N ALA A 374 -5.20 18.67 3.59
CA ALA A 374 -6.22 18.44 2.58
C ALA A 374 -5.97 19.26 1.30
N LEU A 375 -5.64 20.55 1.44
CA LEU A 375 -5.30 21.43 0.31
C LEU A 375 -3.99 21.01 -0.37
N VAL A 376 -2.97 20.62 0.40
CA VAL A 376 -1.71 20.10 -0.14
C VAL A 376 -1.98 18.80 -0.91
N GLY A 377 -2.77 17.86 -0.36
CA GLY A 377 -3.17 16.65 -1.05
C GLY A 377 -3.88 16.92 -2.38
N ALA A 378 -4.81 17.88 -2.40
CA ALA A 378 -5.50 18.31 -3.62
C ALA A 378 -4.52 18.93 -4.64
N SER A 379 -3.56 19.75 -4.20
CA SER A 379 -2.54 20.35 -5.07
C SER A 379 -1.59 19.29 -5.67
N MET A 380 -1.23 18.27 -4.91
CA MET A 380 -0.45 17.14 -5.42
C MET A 380 -1.22 16.37 -6.49
N ALA A 381 -2.53 16.15 -6.30
CA ALA A 381 -3.37 15.51 -7.32
C ALA A 381 -3.39 16.33 -8.63
N LEU A 382 -3.39 17.66 -8.56
CA LEU A 382 -3.24 18.53 -9.73
C LEU A 382 -1.89 18.33 -10.42
N GLY A 383 -0.80 18.24 -9.65
CA GLY A 383 0.54 17.93 -10.17
C GLY A 383 0.58 16.60 -10.94
N MET A 384 -0.07 15.56 -10.41
CA MET A 384 -0.23 14.27 -11.09
C MET A 384 -0.97 14.41 -12.44
N ILE A 385 -2.10 15.14 -12.47
CA ILE A 385 -2.87 15.39 -13.69
C ILE A 385 -2.02 16.09 -14.74
N LEU A 386 -1.29 17.13 -14.35
CA LEU A 386 -0.41 17.88 -15.27
C LEU A 386 0.65 16.97 -15.90
N CYS A 387 1.30 16.12 -15.10
CA CYS A 387 2.27 15.15 -15.59
C CYS A 387 1.67 14.20 -16.63
N LEU A 388 0.48 13.65 -16.36
CA LEU A 388 -0.18 12.70 -17.27
C LEU A 388 -0.73 13.37 -18.54
N VAL A 389 -1.20 14.62 -18.45
CA VAL A 389 -1.65 15.40 -19.63
C VAL A 389 -0.47 15.67 -20.56
N ILE A 390 0.70 16.05 -20.03
CA ILE A 390 1.92 16.22 -20.82
C ILE A 390 2.34 14.90 -21.45
N PHE A 391 2.38 13.81 -20.65
CA PHE A 391 2.69 12.47 -21.13
C PHE A 391 1.81 12.02 -22.30
N SER A 392 0.49 12.29 -22.21
CA SER A 392 -0.48 11.89 -23.25
C SER A 392 -0.37 12.70 -24.53
N ARG A 393 0.12 13.95 -24.47
CA ARG A 393 0.36 14.78 -25.66
C ARG A 393 1.59 14.30 -26.43
N ASP A 394 2.70 14.01 -25.73
CA ASP A 394 3.94 13.53 -26.34
C ASP A 394 3.80 12.12 -26.96
N SER A 395 2.77 11.36 -26.61
CA SER A 395 2.50 10.06 -27.21
C SER A 395 1.74 10.13 -28.54
N ARG A 396 1.20 11.32 -28.89
CA ARG A 396 0.44 11.57 -30.13
C ARG A 396 1.22 12.32 -31.20
N SER A 397 2.36 12.92 -30.81
CA SER A 397 3.35 13.53 -31.71
C SER A 397 4.41 12.51 -32.13
#